data_3c4bd53bee547f705fb26d6b17d02110
#
_entry.id   3c4bd53bee547f705fb26d6b17d02110
#
_cell.length_a   1.000
_cell.length_b   1.000
_cell.length_c   1.000
_cell.angle_alpha   90.00
_cell.angle_beta   90.00
_cell.angle_gamma   90.00
#
_symmetry.space_group_name_H-M   'P 1'
#
loop_
_entity.id
_entity.type
_entity.pdbx_description
1 polymer ?
#
loop_
_entity_poly.entity_id
_entity_poly.type
_entity_poly.pdbx_seq_one_letter_code
_entity_poly.pdbx_strand_id
1 'polypeptide(L)'
;DKIEKYISPKKGRQHALYIVRELLTVEATKKGTNLDEAIKYFTTSVKQKSIAFLLSDFLDTGYDNDLKVIGNKHDVIGIRVYDKMDMQLPNAGLIQVQDAESEKSKWIDSSNALVRYNYQQHFMQQSEICKNNFKKAGAELLHVRTDDDYVKILQQFFIKRN
;
A
#
# COMPACT_ATOMS: atom_id res chain seq x y z
N ASP A 1 13.94 -1.94 4.56
CA ASP A 1 14.09 -2.68 5.80
C ASP A 1 14.34 -1.83 7.04
N LYS A 2 14.23 -0.51 7.03
CA LYS A 2 14.34 0.37 8.20
C LYS A 2 13.43 1.56 8.01
N ILE A 3 13.00 2.15 9.15
CA ILE A 3 12.31 3.45 9.13
C ILE A 3 13.29 4.50 8.61
N GLU A 4 13.10 4.96 7.41
CA GLU A 4 13.98 5.95 6.78
C GLU A 4 13.76 7.35 7.36
N LYS A 5 12.51 7.68 7.68
CA LYS A 5 12.17 9.00 8.18
C LYS A 5 10.98 8.98 9.13
N TYR A 6 11.13 9.69 10.23
CA TYR A 6 10.05 10.02 11.14
C TYR A 6 9.89 11.54 11.22
N ILE A 7 8.67 12.01 10.99
CA ILE A 7 8.34 13.43 11.12
C ILE A 7 7.44 13.59 12.34
N SER A 8 7.94 14.29 13.34
CA SER A 8 7.19 14.56 14.57
C SER A 8 5.92 15.36 14.29
N PRO A 9 4.77 15.02 14.92
CA PRO A 9 3.51 15.70 14.68
C PRO A 9 3.56 17.16 15.11
N LYS A 10 3.13 18.07 14.25
CA LYS A 10 2.95 19.50 14.52
C LYS A 10 1.67 19.98 13.83
N LYS A 11 1.13 21.10 14.29
CA LYS A 11 -0.05 21.74 13.70
C LYS A 11 0.33 22.80 12.68
N GLY A 12 -0.58 23.09 11.76
CA GLY A 12 -0.50 24.21 10.85
C GLY A 12 -0.11 23.88 9.42
N ARG A 13 -0.49 24.79 8.51
CA ARG A 13 -0.30 24.64 7.08
C ARG A 13 1.16 24.44 6.66
N GLN A 14 2.07 25.17 7.31
CA GLN A 14 3.50 25.05 6.99
C GLN A 14 4.04 23.64 7.26
N HIS A 15 3.57 22.99 8.33
CA HIS A 15 3.97 21.63 8.64
C HIS A 15 3.40 20.63 7.65
N ALA A 16 2.15 20.80 7.20
CA ALA A 16 1.58 19.98 6.15
C ALA A 16 2.36 20.09 4.83
N LEU A 17 2.72 21.33 4.43
CA LEU A 17 3.54 21.55 3.23
C LEU A 17 4.97 20.96 3.39
N TYR A 18 5.52 21.00 4.59
CA TYR A 18 6.79 20.34 4.88
C TYR A 18 6.70 18.84 4.68
N ILE A 19 5.63 18.18 5.19
CA ILE A 19 5.41 16.72 4.97
C ILE A 19 5.29 16.40 3.49
N VAL A 20 4.51 17.17 2.72
CA VAL A 20 4.37 16.98 1.27
C VAL A 20 5.73 17.10 0.56
N ARG A 21 6.52 18.13 0.91
CA ARG A 21 7.86 18.28 0.34
C ARG A 21 8.74 17.08 0.64
N GLU A 22 8.74 16.62 1.88
CA GLU A 22 9.54 15.49 2.29
C GLU A 22 9.14 14.20 1.53
N LEU A 23 7.84 13.95 1.36
CA LEU A 23 7.35 12.82 0.57
C LEU A 23 7.80 12.87 -0.90
N LEU A 24 7.94 14.08 -1.47
CA LEU A 24 8.38 14.27 -2.86
C LEU A 24 9.91 14.21 -3.03
N THR A 25 10.67 14.40 -1.95
CA THR A 25 12.14 14.52 -2.02
C THR A 25 12.87 13.36 -1.34
N VAL A 26 12.17 12.53 -0.60
CA VAL A 26 12.76 11.33 0.00
C VAL A 26 13.14 10.34 -1.10
N GLU A 27 14.43 10.03 -1.16
CA GLU A 27 14.94 8.93 -1.96
C GLU A 27 15.15 7.73 -1.03
N ALA A 28 14.52 6.60 -1.37
CA ALA A 28 14.70 5.37 -0.62
C ALA A 28 16.17 4.93 -0.67
N THR A 29 16.79 4.79 0.48
CA THR A 29 18.18 4.36 0.58
C THR A 29 18.34 2.86 0.33
N LYS A 30 17.27 2.11 0.52
CA LYS A 30 17.20 0.68 0.25
C LYS A 30 15.92 0.34 -0.50
N LYS A 31 16.03 -0.62 -1.40
CA LYS A 31 14.90 -1.22 -2.10
C LYS A 31 14.35 -2.36 -1.24
N GLY A 32 13.05 -2.43 -1.14
CA GLY A 32 12.34 -3.44 -0.37
C GLY A 32 11.40 -2.81 0.67
N THR A 33 10.27 -3.46 0.86
CA THR A 33 9.21 -3.04 1.77
C THR A 33 9.24 -3.94 3.01
N ASN A 34 9.02 -3.34 4.19
CA ASN A 34 8.81 -4.07 5.43
C ASN A 34 7.70 -3.39 6.23
N LEU A 35 6.47 -3.78 5.93
CA LEU A 35 5.27 -3.25 6.59
C LEU A 35 5.22 -3.61 8.07
N ASP A 36 5.68 -4.79 8.44
CA ASP A 36 5.74 -5.26 9.81
C ASP A 36 6.56 -4.30 10.69
N GLU A 37 7.77 -3.94 10.25
CA GLU A 37 8.62 -2.99 10.97
C GLU A 37 7.99 -1.59 11.06
N ALA A 38 7.36 -1.12 9.98
CA ALA A 38 6.69 0.17 9.96
C ALA A 38 5.51 0.23 10.95
N ILE A 39 4.69 -0.81 11.01
CA ILE A 39 3.56 -0.92 11.93
C ILE A 39 4.04 -1.02 13.39
N LYS A 40 5.07 -1.82 13.66
CA LYS A 40 5.70 -1.92 14.99
C LYS A 40 6.24 -0.56 15.46
N TYR A 41 6.95 0.12 14.59
CA TYR A 41 7.48 1.46 14.89
C TYR A 41 6.35 2.44 15.20
N PHE A 42 5.30 2.49 14.38
CA PHE A 42 4.12 3.32 14.65
C PHE A 42 3.50 2.99 16.01
N THR A 43 3.28 1.71 16.30
CA THR A 43 2.67 1.24 17.56
C THR A 43 3.49 1.65 18.79
N THR A 44 4.81 1.70 18.66
CA THR A 44 5.71 2.12 19.76
C THR A 44 5.79 3.63 19.90
N SER A 45 5.72 4.36 18.79
CA SER A 45 5.87 5.82 18.75
C SER A 45 4.59 6.57 19.07
N VAL A 46 3.41 6.05 18.69
CA VAL A 46 2.11 6.68 18.87
C VAL A 46 1.33 5.97 19.96
N LYS A 47 1.23 6.59 21.13
CA LYS A 47 0.54 5.99 22.31
C LYS A 47 -0.94 6.33 22.39
N GLN A 48 -1.34 7.49 21.87
CA GLN A 48 -2.72 7.96 21.90
C GLN A 48 -3.50 7.36 20.73
N LYS A 49 -4.79 7.03 20.97
CA LYS A 49 -5.69 6.58 19.91
C LYS A 49 -5.75 7.64 18.80
N SER A 50 -5.47 7.22 17.58
CA SER A 50 -5.34 8.09 16.41
C SER A 50 -5.97 7.43 15.19
N ILE A 51 -6.26 8.21 14.16
CA ILE A 51 -6.55 7.69 12.83
C ILE A 51 -5.19 7.45 12.15
N ALA A 52 -4.96 6.24 11.68
CA ALA A 52 -3.71 5.84 11.01
C ALA A 52 -4.00 5.45 9.55
N PHE A 53 -3.34 6.13 8.62
CA PHE A 53 -3.39 5.77 7.21
C PHE A 53 -2.15 4.98 6.84
N LEU A 54 -2.33 3.79 6.31
CA LEU A 54 -1.27 2.95 5.75
C LEU A 54 -1.38 2.98 4.23
N LEU A 55 -0.39 3.57 3.56
CA LEU A 55 -0.35 3.65 2.09
C LEU A 55 0.71 2.67 1.57
N SER A 56 0.29 1.67 0.79
CA SER A 56 1.17 0.65 0.20
C SER A 56 0.43 -0.07 -0.93
N ASP A 57 1.16 -0.87 -1.71
CA ASP A 57 0.60 -1.91 -2.58
C ASP A 57 0.19 -3.18 -1.81
N PHE A 58 0.66 -3.32 -0.56
CA PHE A 58 0.43 -4.46 0.34
C PHE A 58 0.80 -5.81 -0.29
N LEU A 59 1.87 -5.85 -1.05
CA LEU A 59 2.44 -7.10 -1.58
C LEU A 59 3.33 -7.82 -0.56
N ASP A 60 3.76 -7.11 0.48
CA ASP A 60 4.52 -7.68 1.59
C ASP A 60 3.68 -8.69 2.40
N THR A 61 4.36 -9.57 3.12
CA THR A 61 3.77 -10.64 3.92
C THR A 61 4.21 -10.56 5.37
N GLY A 62 3.44 -11.16 6.27
CA GLY A 62 3.82 -11.27 7.69
C GLY A 62 3.36 -10.13 8.59
N TYR A 63 2.79 -9.04 8.03
CA TYR A 63 2.31 -7.88 8.80
C TYR A 63 0.93 -8.08 9.45
N ASP A 64 0.24 -9.20 9.21
CA ASP A 64 -1.14 -9.45 9.64
C ASP A 64 -1.33 -9.43 11.17
N ASN A 65 -0.36 -9.92 11.94
CA ASN A 65 -0.42 -9.89 13.39
C ASN A 65 -0.26 -8.47 13.94
N ASP A 66 0.69 -7.71 13.42
CA ASP A 66 0.92 -6.33 13.85
C ASP A 66 -0.21 -5.40 13.38
N LEU A 67 -0.80 -5.69 12.22
CA LEU A 67 -2.02 -5.02 11.76
C LEU A 67 -3.19 -5.22 12.74
N LYS A 68 -3.37 -6.41 13.34
CA LYS A 68 -4.36 -6.64 14.39
C LYS A 68 -4.05 -5.84 15.66
N VAL A 69 -2.77 -5.80 16.04
CA VAL A 69 -2.35 -5.04 17.23
C VAL A 69 -2.65 -3.54 17.06
N ILE A 70 -2.30 -2.97 15.92
CA ILE A 70 -2.56 -1.55 15.63
C ILE A 70 -4.06 -1.28 15.47
N GLY A 71 -4.82 -2.16 14.82
CA GLY A 71 -6.27 -2.04 14.63
C GLY A 71 -7.05 -2.03 15.94
N ASN A 72 -6.57 -2.74 16.97
CA ASN A 72 -7.18 -2.71 18.32
C ASN A 72 -6.91 -1.38 19.06
N LYS A 73 -5.85 -0.66 18.71
CA LYS A 73 -5.43 0.57 19.41
C LYS A 73 -5.86 1.84 18.69
N HIS A 74 -5.91 1.80 17.39
CA HIS A 74 -6.09 2.96 16.51
C HIS A 74 -7.21 2.70 15.52
N ASP A 75 -7.70 3.75 14.88
CA ASP A 75 -8.59 3.67 13.73
C ASP A 75 -7.74 3.57 12.47
N VAL A 76 -7.60 2.34 11.95
CA VAL A 76 -6.65 2.04 10.85
C VAL A 76 -7.36 1.97 9.52
N ILE A 77 -6.82 2.72 8.56
CA ILE A 77 -7.31 2.76 7.18
C ILE A 77 -6.14 2.44 6.26
N GLY A 78 -6.21 1.30 5.59
CA GLY A 78 -5.30 0.97 4.49
C GLY A 78 -5.74 1.63 3.20
N ILE A 79 -4.81 2.17 2.46
CA ILE A 79 -5.00 2.66 1.09
C ILE A 79 -4.08 1.84 0.21
N ARG A 80 -4.63 0.83 -0.45
CA ARG A 80 -3.89 0.03 -1.41
C ARG A 80 -3.80 0.77 -2.73
N VAL A 81 -2.58 1.15 -3.11
CA VAL A 81 -2.30 1.82 -4.38
C VAL A 81 -1.72 0.81 -5.36
N TYR A 82 -2.25 0.77 -6.58
CA TYR A 82 -1.77 -0.15 -7.63
C TYR A 82 -1.99 0.45 -9.02
N ASP A 83 -1.25 -0.05 -9.99
CA ASP A 83 -1.40 0.33 -11.39
C ASP A 83 -2.29 -0.65 -12.16
N LYS A 84 -2.78 -0.22 -13.31
CA LYS A 84 -3.52 -1.09 -14.22
C LYS A 84 -2.69 -2.29 -14.69
N MET A 85 -1.38 -2.10 -14.83
CA MET A 85 -0.46 -3.16 -15.24
C MET A 85 -0.23 -4.20 -14.16
N ASP A 86 -0.37 -3.83 -12.87
CA ASP A 86 -0.34 -4.79 -11.76
C ASP A 86 -1.55 -5.72 -11.81
N MET A 87 -2.68 -5.21 -12.27
CA MET A 87 -3.93 -5.95 -12.34
C MET A 87 -3.99 -6.90 -13.54
N GLN A 88 -3.48 -6.47 -14.70
CA GLN A 88 -3.57 -7.26 -15.93
C GLN A 88 -2.45 -6.92 -16.91
N LEU A 89 -1.87 -7.96 -17.52
CA LEU A 89 -0.89 -7.79 -18.60
C LEU A 89 -1.60 -7.42 -19.91
N PRO A 90 -1.04 -6.49 -20.71
CA PRO A 90 -1.52 -6.22 -22.06
C PRO A 90 -1.21 -7.39 -22.99
N ASN A 91 -1.97 -7.55 -24.06
CA ASN A 91 -1.61 -8.47 -25.14
C ASN A 91 -0.61 -7.77 -26.09
N ALA A 92 0.68 -7.86 -25.79
CA ALA A 92 1.73 -7.13 -26.48
C ALA A 92 2.91 -8.03 -26.91
N GLY A 93 2.68 -9.35 -27.00
CA GLY A 93 3.74 -10.31 -27.34
C GLY A 93 4.72 -10.54 -26.19
N LEU A 94 5.97 -10.69 -26.51
CA LEU A 94 7.04 -10.90 -25.53
C LEU A 94 7.39 -9.55 -24.87
N ILE A 95 7.15 -9.43 -23.58
CA ILE A 95 7.43 -8.23 -22.78
C ILE A 95 8.48 -8.54 -21.71
N GLN A 96 9.29 -7.55 -21.39
CA GLN A 96 10.19 -7.64 -20.25
C GLN A 96 9.48 -6.98 -19.04
N VAL A 97 9.26 -7.76 -18.00
CA VAL A 97 8.72 -7.28 -16.72
C VAL A 97 9.89 -7.20 -15.74
N GLN A 98 10.02 -6.07 -15.08
CA GLN A 98 11.02 -5.86 -14.04
C GLN A 98 10.32 -5.76 -12.68
N ASP A 99 10.81 -6.52 -11.73
CA ASP A 99 10.40 -6.41 -10.34
C ASP A 99 10.98 -5.12 -9.75
N ALA A 100 10.12 -4.28 -9.18
CA ALA A 100 10.49 -2.96 -8.68
C ALA A 100 11.44 -2.99 -7.48
N GLU A 101 11.37 -4.05 -6.66
CA GLU A 101 12.17 -4.19 -5.46
C GLU A 101 13.51 -4.91 -5.73
N SER A 102 13.48 -6.05 -6.43
CA SER A 102 14.66 -6.86 -6.68
C SER A 102 15.44 -6.48 -7.95
N GLU A 103 14.89 -5.58 -8.77
CA GLU A 103 15.43 -5.21 -10.12
C GLU A 103 15.58 -6.39 -11.08
N LYS A 104 15.15 -7.57 -10.72
CA LYS A 104 15.21 -8.74 -11.59
C LYS A 104 14.23 -8.58 -12.74
N SER A 105 14.73 -8.78 -13.93
CA SER A 105 13.91 -8.75 -15.15
C SER A 105 13.58 -10.17 -15.59
N LYS A 106 12.34 -10.37 -16.04
CA LYS A 106 11.88 -11.62 -16.60
C LYS A 106 11.12 -11.36 -17.89
N TRP A 107 11.41 -12.14 -18.92
CA TRP A 107 10.65 -12.14 -20.16
C TRP A 107 9.37 -12.96 -19.99
N ILE A 108 8.25 -12.37 -20.37
CA ILE A 108 6.91 -12.99 -20.29
C ILE A 108 6.27 -12.88 -21.66
N ASP A 109 5.77 -14.00 -22.19
CA ASP A 109 4.94 -13.98 -23.38
C ASP A 109 3.52 -13.59 -23.02
N SER A 110 3.23 -12.31 -23.17
CA SER A 110 1.92 -11.74 -22.90
C SER A 110 0.88 -11.98 -24.01
N SER A 111 1.28 -12.57 -25.16
CA SER A 111 0.31 -13.02 -26.16
C SER A 111 -0.45 -14.28 -25.73
N ASN A 112 0.15 -15.06 -24.83
CA ASN A 112 -0.47 -16.25 -24.28
C ASN A 112 -1.61 -15.92 -23.30
N ALA A 113 -2.84 -16.30 -23.64
CA ALA A 113 -4.02 -16.01 -22.84
C ALA A 113 -3.97 -16.64 -21.43
N LEU A 114 -3.37 -17.83 -21.28
CA LEU A 114 -3.21 -18.50 -19.99
C LEU A 114 -2.25 -17.73 -19.06
N VAL A 115 -1.18 -17.17 -19.61
CA VAL A 115 -0.24 -16.34 -18.86
C VAL A 115 -0.94 -15.10 -18.32
N ARG A 116 -1.69 -14.40 -19.17
CA ARG A 116 -2.48 -13.21 -18.73
C ARG A 116 -3.52 -13.57 -17.69
N TYR A 117 -4.23 -14.68 -17.88
CA TYR A 117 -5.23 -15.18 -16.92
C TYR A 117 -4.60 -15.49 -15.56
N ASN A 118 -3.51 -16.24 -15.53
CA ASN A 118 -2.81 -16.57 -14.28
C ASN A 118 -2.29 -15.33 -13.56
N TYR A 119 -1.76 -14.34 -14.29
CA TYR A 119 -1.32 -13.07 -13.73
C TYR A 119 -2.47 -12.32 -13.05
N GLN A 120 -3.61 -12.21 -13.73
CA GLN A 120 -4.81 -11.59 -13.16
C GLN A 120 -5.34 -12.34 -11.93
N GLN A 121 -5.36 -13.67 -11.96
CA GLN A 121 -5.79 -14.49 -10.82
C GLN A 121 -4.88 -14.28 -9.61
N HIS A 122 -3.57 -14.18 -9.84
CA HIS A 122 -2.62 -13.89 -8.76
C HIS A 122 -2.90 -12.52 -8.12
N PHE A 123 -3.11 -11.47 -8.92
CA PHE A 123 -3.48 -10.15 -8.39
C PHE A 123 -4.78 -10.19 -7.57
N MET A 124 -5.81 -10.87 -8.07
CA MET A 124 -7.09 -11.02 -7.37
C MET A 124 -6.92 -11.77 -6.04
N GLN A 125 -6.12 -12.83 -6.02
CA GLN A 125 -5.82 -13.59 -4.82
C GLN A 125 -5.09 -12.74 -3.77
N GLN A 126 -4.06 -11.99 -4.17
CA GLN A 126 -3.35 -11.06 -3.28
C GLN A 126 -4.28 -9.96 -2.75
N SER A 127 -5.16 -9.44 -3.59
CA SER A 127 -6.18 -8.47 -3.19
C SER A 127 -7.11 -9.00 -2.12
N GLU A 128 -7.56 -10.23 -2.25
CA GLU A 128 -8.48 -10.86 -1.30
C GLU A 128 -7.77 -11.20 0.03
N ILE A 129 -6.51 -11.64 -0.02
CA ILE A 129 -5.68 -11.86 1.17
C ILE A 129 -5.54 -10.54 1.94
N CYS A 130 -5.15 -9.47 1.26
CA CYS A 130 -5.01 -8.14 1.86
C CYS A 130 -6.31 -7.69 2.53
N LYS A 131 -7.44 -7.75 1.82
CA LYS A 131 -8.77 -7.41 2.33
C LYS A 131 -9.14 -8.22 3.57
N ASN A 132 -8.86 -9.51 3.57
CA ASN A 132 -9.12 -10.39 4.71
C ASN A 132 -8.24 -10.03 5.93
N ASN A 133 -6.98 -9.65 5.72
CA ASN A 133 -6.09 -9.22 6.78
C ASN A 133 -6.61 -7.94 7.47
N PHE A 134 -7.01 -6.93 6.69
CA PHE A 134 -7.61 -5.70 7.22
C PHE A 134 -8.92 -5.98 7.95
N LYS A 135 -9.81 -6.78 7.36
CA LYS A 135 -11.07 -7.19 8.01
C LYS A 135 -10.84 -7.90 9.36
N LYS A 136 -9.87 -8.82 9.44
CA LYS A 136 -9.52 -9.54 10.68
C LYS A 136 -8.90 -8.62 11.73
N ALA A 137 -8.28 -7.53 11.31
CA ALA A 137 -7.71 -6.51 12.18
C ALA A 137 -8.74 -5.45 12.64
N GLY A 138 -10.00 -5.53 12.20
CA GLY A 138 -11.00 -4.49 12.47
C GLY A 138 -10.67 -3.16 11.78
N ALA A 139 -9.86 -3.20 10.73
CA ALA A 139 -9.41 -2.05 9.96
C ALA A 139 -10.12 -1.98 8.60
N GLU A 140 -10.17 -0.80 8.02
CA GLU A 140 -10.75 -0.58 6.70
C GLU A 140 -9.69 -0.60 5.61
N LEU A 141 -10.06 -0.99 4.39
CA LEU A 141 -9.18 -1.02 3.23
C LEU A 141 -9.85 -0.35 2.05
N LEU A 142 -9.17 0.65 1.49
CA LEU A 142 -9.50 1.28 0.23
C LEU A 142 -8.59 0.77 -0.87
N HIS A 143 -9.15 0.58 -2.05
CA HIS A 143 -8.40 0.29 -3.27
C HIS A 143 -8.41 1.53 -4.15
N VAL A 144 -7.23 2.00 -4.53
CA VAL A 144 -7.05 3.19 -5.37
C VAL A 144 -6.08 2.83 -6.49
N ARG A 145 -6.57 2.85 -7.71
CA ARG A 145 -5.72 2.70 -8.88
C ARG A 145 -5.08 4.05 -9.22
N THR A 146 -3.87 4.04 -9.76
CA THR A 146 -3.09 5.26 -10.05
C THR A 146 -3.80 6.22 -11.02
N ASP A 147 -4.71 5.70 -11.86
CA ASP A 147 -5.52 6.46 -12.81
C ASP A 147 -6.96 6.76 -12.32
N ASP A 148 -7.30 6.38 -11.08
CA ASP A 148 -8.60 6.69 -10.49
C ASP A 148 -8.69 8.15 -10.00
N ASP A 149 -9.92 8.67 -9.89
CA ASP A 149 -10.20 9.90 -9.17
C ASP A 149 -10.16 9.64 -7.65
N TYR A 150 -8.94 9.62 -7.11
CA TYR A 150 -8.69 9.34 -5.69
C TYR A 150 -9.39 10.35 -4.76
N VAL A 151 -9.57 11.59 -5.20
CA VAL A 151 -10.26 12.63 -4.41
C VAL A 151 -11.72 12.22 -4.18
N LYS A 152 -12.40 11.79 -5.24
CA LYS A 152 -13.78 11.31 -5.16
C LYS A 152 -13.90 10.04 -4.31
N ILE A 153 -12.96 9.10 -4.45
CA ILE A 153 -12.93 7.86 -3.64
C ILE A 153 -12.81 8.21 -2.15
N LEU A 154 -11.86 9.07 -1.79
CA LEU A 154 -11.66 9.49 -0.40
C LEU A 154 -12.86 10.26 0.15
N GLN A 155 -13.43 11.18 -0.63
CA GLN A 155 -14.65 11.91 -0.22
C GLN A 155 -15.81 10.97 0.06
N GLN A 156 -16.08 10.02 -0.84
CA GLN A 156 -17.13 9.02 -0.64
C GLN A 156 -16.90 8.14 0.57
N PHE A 157 -15.65 7.77 0.81
CA PHE A 157 -15.28 7.00 1.99
C PHE A 157 -15.59 7.75 3.28
N PHE A 158 -15.15 9.01 3.40
CA PHE A 158 -15.40 9.80 4.60
C PHE A 158 -16.88 10.17 4.81
N ILE A 159 -17.63 10.38 3.73
CA ILE A 159 -19.09 10.61 3.82
C ILE A 159 -19.81 9.39 4.43
N LYS A 160 -19.39 8.17 4.08
CA LYS A 160 -20.00 6.94 4.61
C LYS A 160 -19.64 6.66 6.06
N ARG A 161 -18.57 7.26 6.58
CA ARG A 161 -18.12 7.08 7.97
C ARG A 161 -18.77 8.07 8.96
N ASN A 162 -19.33 9.15 8.47
CA ASN A 162 -20.09 10.12 9.27
C ASN A 162 -21.54 9.70 9.39
#